data_14c89c8ab487743265f44b50bc45f4f7
#
_entry.id   14c89c8ab487743265f44b50bc45f4f7
#
_cell.length_a   1.000
_cell.length_b   1.000
_cell.length_c   1.000
_cell.angle_alpha   90.00
_cell.angle_beta   90.00
_cell.angle_gamma   90.00
#
_symmetry.space_group_name_H-M   'P 1'
#
loop_
_entity.id
_entity.type
_entity.pdbx_description
1 polymer ?
#
loop_
_entity_poly.entity_id
_entity_poly.type
_entity_poly.pdbx_seq_one_letter_code
_entity_poly.pdbx_strand_id
1 'polypeptide(L)'
;RGLGDVYKRQVQLESFGPARQTDGAYTIKAYDASVIRQPACGQVDLSYFSDAAFLGDSLTVGFSDYQINLSGALICGYTGVGPDAIVNRAAVKSPTRGQEVALDVLAAAQPKKLYILLGTNTLTTLGASDRFLAYYGQMLDELRQTLGEDCIIYVQSIPPVRPAAAEKKPGLASDVLRGVNEQLAQLAASKGCVYLDLWEALADGEGNLKEMIAAPDGVHLSAGNGYGAWVTYL
;
A
#
# COMPACT_ATOMS: atom_id res chain seq x y z
N ARG A 1 13.10 -1.58 16.53
CA ARG A 1 11.76 -2.21 16.54
C ARG A 1 11.75 -3.37 15.59
N GLY A 2 11.36 -4.56 16.06
CA GLY A 2 11.33 -5.76 15.25
C GLY A 2 10.00 -5.93 14.51
N LEU A 3 9.97 -6.85 13.55
CA LEU A 3 8.78 -7.20 12.78
C LEU A 3 7.58 -7.61 13.66
N GLY A 4 7.84 -8.08 14.88
CA GLY A 4 6.80 -8.42 15.83
C GLY A 4 5.90 -7.25 16.24
N ASP A 5 6.45 -6.03 16.32
CA ASP A 5 5.66 -4.85 16.65
C ASP A 5 4.71 -4.46 15.51
N VAL A 6 5.16 -4.67 14.28
CA VAL A 6 4.37 -4.44 13.07
C VAL A 6 3.14 -5.34 13.03
N TYR A 7 3.36 -6.59 13.33
CA TYR A 7 2.31 -7.58 13.29
C TYR A 7 1.24 -7.33 14.36
N LYS A 8 1.67 -6.91 15.54
CA LYS A 8 0.74 -6.49 16.60
C LYS A 8 -0.13 -5.33 16.18
N ARG A 9 0.40 -4.40 15.35
CA ARG A 9 -0.38 -3.28 14.83
C ARG A 9 -1.43 -3.73 13.83
N GLN A 10 -1.11 -4.68 12.96
CA GLN A 10 -2.09 -5.25 12.03
C GLN A 10 -3.25 -5.90 12.77
N VAL A 11 -2.98 -6.60 13.87
CA VAL A 11 -4.01 -7.16 14.73
C VAL A 11 -4.87 -6.07 15.35
N GLN A 12 -4.26 -4.95 15.76
CA GLN A 12 -5.01 -3.82 16.34
C GLN A 12 -5.98 -3.18 15.36
N LEU A 13 -5.75 -3.28 14.05
CA LEU A 13 -6.67 -2.76 13.04
C LEU A 13 -8.05 -3.44 13.11
N GLU A 14 -8.12 -4.70 13.48
CA GLU A 14 -9.37 -5.42 13.64
C GLU A 14 -10.23 -4.93 14.79
N SER A 15 -9.60 -4.36 15.81
CA SER A 15 -10.27 -3.94 17.04
C SER A 15 -10.51 -2.44 17.12
N PHE A 16 -10.49 -1.74 15.99
CA PHE A 16 -10.69 -0.30 15.96
C PHE A 16 -12.04 0.09 16.53
N GLY A 17 -11.96 0.95 17.51
CA GLY A 17 -13.11 1.75 17.88
C GLY A 17 -13.44 2.80 16.80
N PRO A 18 -14.39 3.70 17.09
CA PRO A 18 -14.92 4.63 16.08
C PRO A 18 -13.93 5.65 15.53
N ALA A 19 -12.85 5.94 16.22
CA ALA A 19 -11.79 6.83 15.73
C ALA A 19 -10.46 6.52 16.38
N ARG A 20 -9.37 6.87 15.70
CA ARG A 20 -8.01 6.65 16.17
C ARG A 20 -7.21 7.92 16.08
N GLN A 21 -6.47 8.23 17.12
CA GLN A 21 -5.53 9.33 17.13
C GLN A 21 -4.09 8.84 16.97
N THR A 22 -3.34 9.58 16.16
CA THR A 22 -1.90 9.42 16.06
C THR A 22 -1.24 10.75 16.50
N ASP A 23 -0.27 10.67 17.39
CA ASP A 23 0.52 11.80 17.86
C ASP A 23 -0.31 13.06 18.29
N GLY A 24 -1.48 12.83 18.82
CA GLY A 24 -2.33 13.83 19.49
C GLY A 24 -3.33 14.55 18.61
N ALA A 25 -2.92 15.14 17.51
CA ALA A 25 -3.80 16.03 16.72
C ALA A 25 -4.54 15.32 15.59
N TYR A 26 -3.89 14.40 14.90
CA TYR A 26 -4.48 13.71 13.77
C TYR A 26 -5.34 12.53 14.22
N THR A 27 -6.59 12.53 13.78
CA THR A 27 -7.51 11.41 14.03
C THR A 27 -7.74 10.64 12.75
N ILE A 28 -7.36 9.38 12.76
CA ILE A 28 -7.72 8.45 11.68
C ILE A 28 -9.15 8.02 11.94
N LYS A 29 -10.00 8.18 10.94
CA LYS A 29 -11.37 7.71 11.03
C LYS A 29 -11.37 6.19 11.12
N ALA A 30 -12.13 5.64 12.05
CA ALA A 30 -12.17 4.22 12.28
C ALA A 30 -12.81 3.49 11.10
N TYR A 31 -12.27 2.34 10.82
CA TYR A 31 -12.92 1.37 9.97
C TYR A 31 -13.75 0.43 10.84
N ASP A 32 -14.92 0.06 10.36
CA ASP A 32 -15.68 -1.03 10.97
C ASP A 32 -14.81 -2.30 10.94
N ALA A 33 -14.77 -3.03 12.05
CA ALA A 33 -13.96 -4.25 12.13
C ALA A 33 -14.35 -5.30 11.06
N SER A 34 -15.58 -5.26 10.56
CA SER A 34 -16.04 -6.08 9.44
C SER A 34 -15.37 -5.72 8.11
N VAL A 35 -14.83 -4.52 7.99
CA VAL A 35 -14.12 -4.03 6.79
C VAL A 35 -12.70 -4.56 6.71
N ILE A 36 -12.11 -4.89 7.85
CA ILE A 36 -10.73 -5.37 7.91
C ILE A 36 -10.73 -6.87 8.20
N ARG A 37 -10.29 -7.62 7.20
CA ARG A 37 -10.11 -9.06 7.35
C ARG A 37 -8.64 -9.37 7.54
N GLN A 38 -8.30 -9.91 8.70
CA GLN A 38 -6.93 -10.28 9.00
C GLN A 38 -6.73 -11.79 9.04
N PRO A 39 -5.60 -12.29 8.55
CA PRO A 39 -5.20 -13.67 8.78
C PRO A 39 -4.82 -13.89 10.25
N ALA A 40 -4.66 -15.12 10.64
CA ALA A 40 -4.10 -15.47 11.95
C ALA A 40 -2.73 -14.81 12.12
N CYS A 41 -2.49 -14.24 13.27
CA CYS A 41 -1.31 -13.44 13.52
C CYS A 41 -0.44 -13.96 14.65
N GLY A 42 0.80 -13.54 14.60
CA GLY A 42 1.85 -13.78 15.57
C GLY A 42 3.07 -12.97 15.17
N GLN A 43 4.12 -13.06 15.92
CA GLN A 43 5.38 -12.42 15.58
C GLN A 43 6.01 -13.15 14.38
N VAL A 44 6.39 -12.41 13.33
CA VAL A 44 7.03 -12.96 12.15
C VAL A 44 8.38 -12.28 11.91
N ASP A 45 9.26 -12.97 11.20
CA ASP A 45 10.51 -12.40 10.68
C ASP A 45 10.42 -12.15 9.18
N LEU A 46 11.50 -11.70 8.55
CA LEU A 46 11.52 -11.38 7.13
C LEU A 46 11.20 -12.59 6.24
N SER A 47 11.40 -13.82 6.70
CA SER A 47 11.09 -15.02 5.92
C SER A 47 9.61 -15.13 5.58
N TYR A 48 8.75 -14.43 6.31
CA TYR A 48 7.33 -14.33 6.00
C TYR A 48 7.06 -13.79 4.60
N PHE A 49 7.96 -12.98 4.05
CA PHE A 49 7.84 -12.41 2.72
C PHE A 49 8.40 -13.30 1.60
N SER A 50 9.01 -14.44 1.93
CA SER A 50 9.71 -15.29 0.94
C SER A 50 8.80 -15.81 -0.17
N ASP A 51 7.52 -15.99 0.09
CA ASP A 51 6.49 -16.43 -0.86
C ASP A 51 5.57 -15.30 -1.30
N ALA A 52 5.95 -14.05 -1.03
CA ALA A 52 5.15 -12.87 -1.33
C ALA A 52 5.58 -12.18 -2.63
N ALA A 53 4.64 -11.43 -3.20
CA ALA A 53 4.91 -10.42 -4.22
C ALA A 53 4.44 -9.05 -3.74
N PHE A 54 5.09 -8.01 -4.24
CA PHE A 54 4.74 -6.61 -4.00
C PHE A 54 4.40 -5.97 -5.34
N LEU A 55 3.20 -5.46 -5.47
CA LEU A 55 2.71 -4.79 -6.69
C LEU A 55 2.51 -3.30 -6.39
N GLY A 56 3.14 -2.44 -7.16
CA GLY A 56 2.97 -1.01 -6.97
C GLY A 56 3.72 -0.13 -7.95
N ASP A 57 3.77 1.14 -7.60
CA ASP A 57 4.39 2.21 -8.37
C ASP A 57 5.86 2.45 -7.95
N SER A 58 6.33 3.69 -8.10
CA SER A 58 7.71 4.07 -7.75
C SER A 58 8.07 3.85 -6.28
N LEU A 59 7.10 3.85 -5.37
CA LEU A 59 7.36 3.50 -3.97
C LEU A 59 7.79 2.04 -3.85
N THR A 60 7.10 1.16 -4.55
CA THR A 60 7.44 -0.28 -4.59
C THR A 60 8.74 -0.53 -5.36
N VAL A 61 9.03 0.24 -6.41
CA VAL A 61 10.33 0.22 -7.11
C VAL A 61 11.50 0.43 -6.14
N GLY A 62 11.33 1.26 -5.13
CA GLY A 62 12.35 1.54 -4.13
C GLY A 62 12.85 0.28 -3.39
N PHE A 63 12.05 -0.75 -3.24
CA PHE A 63 12.53 -2.01 -2.69
C PHE A 63 13.67 -2.62 -3.53
N SER A 64 13.57 -2.51 -4.85
CA SER A 64 14.64 -2.96 -5.75
C SER A 64 15.80 -1.98 -5.78
N ASP A 65 15.52 -0.68 -5.92
CA ASP A 65 16.56 0.36 -6.06
C ASP A 65 17.46 0.46 -4.82
N TYR A 66 16.87 0.33 -3.65
CA TYR A 66 17.60 0.37 -2.37
C TYR A 66 18.01 -1.00 -1.87
N GLN A 67 17.77 -2.04 -2.65
CA GLN A 67 18.13 -3.43 -2.30
C GLN A 67 17.62 -3.84 -0.91
N ILE A 68 16.35 -3.50 -0.61
CA ILE A 68 15.74 -3.83 0.66
C ILE A 68 15.56 -5.36 0.75
N ASN A 69 16.03 -5.94 1.85
CA ASN A 69 15.89 -7.39 2.06
C ASN A 69 14.45 -7.74 2.45
N LEU A 70 13.76 -8.44 1.56
CA LEU A 70 12.42 -9.01 1.77
C LEU A 70 12.43 -10.54 1.55
N SER A 71 13.55 -11.18 1.84
CA SER A 71 13.73 -12.65 1.77
C SER A 71 13.40 -13.23 0.40
N GLY A 72 13.73 -12.51 -0.67
CA GLY A 72 13.51 -12.97 -2.04
C GLY A 72 12.09 -12.75 -2.56
N ALA A 73 11.27 -11.92 -1.91
CA ALA A 73 9.96 -11.55 -2.42
C ALA A 73 10.04 -11.01 -3.86
N LEU A 74 9.03 -11.29 -4.66
CA LEU A 74 8.92 -10.80 -6.03
C LEU A 74 8.50 -9.32 -6.01
N ILE A 75 9.30 -8.45 -6.59
CA ILE A 75 8.97 -7.01 -6.68
C ILE A 75 8.42 -6.69 -8.07
N CYS A 76 7.12 -6.41 -8.12
CA CYS A 76 6.42 -5.92 -9.30
C CYS A 76 6.17 -4.42 -9.13
N GLY A 77 7.23 -3.64 -9.12
CA GLY A 77 7.23 -2.19 -8.99
C GLY A 77 7.44 -1.51 -10.34
N TYR A 78 6.59 -0.54 -10.68
CA TYR A 78 6.60 0.10 -11.98
C TYR A 78 6.36 1.61 -11.82
N THR A 79 7.35 2.41 -12.19
CA THR A 79 7.27 3.87 -12.04
C THR A 79 6.08 4.45 -12.80
N GLY A 80 5.29 5.26 -12.12
CA GLY A 80 4.21 6.04 -12.72
C GLY A 80 2.90 5.29 -12.97
N VAL A 81 2.80 4.01 -12.61
CA VAL A 81 1.57 3.23 -12.89
C VAL A 81 0.46 3.48 -11.88
N GLY A 82 -0.76 3.28 -12.35
CA GLY A 82 -1.96 3.19 -11.55
C GLY A 82 -2.69 1.86 -11.80
N PRO A 83 -3.83 1.63 -11.12
CA PRO A 83 -4.60 0.40 -11.29
C PRO A 83 -5.08 0.16 -12.74
N ASP A 84 -5.34 1.22 -13.48
CA ASP A 84 -5.77 1.15 -14.88
C ASP A 84 -4.73 0.46 -15.79
N ALA A 85 -3.45 0.76 -15.59
CA ALA A 85 -2.38 0.11 -16.36
C ALA A 85 -2.36 -1.41 -16.11
N ILE A 86 -2.60 -1.83 -14.87
CA ILE A 86 -2.64 -3.25 -14.51
C ILE A 86 -3.84 -3.94 -15.17
N VAL A 87 -5.03 -3.37 -15.04
CA VAL A 87 -6.27 -3.91 -15.63
C VAL A 87 -6.17 -3.99 -17.15
N ASN A 88 -5.65 -2.96 -17.79
CA ASN A 88 -5.50 -2.86 -19.22
C ASN A 88 -4.32 -3.67 -19.78
N ARG A 89 -3.63 -4.42 -18.93
CA ARG A 89 -2.50 -5.28 -19.30
C ARG A 89 -1.41 -4.51 -20.06
N ALA A 90 -1.17 -3.28 -19.65
CA ALA A 90 -0.13 -2.45 -20.25
C ALA A 90 1.25 -3.09 -20.08
N ALA A 91 2.09 -2.97 -21.11
CA ALA A 91 3.50 -3.29 -20.98
C ALA A 91 4.18 -2.21 -20.12
N VAL A 92 4.75 -2.61 -19.00
CA VAL A 92 5.38 -1.72 -18.03
C VAL A 92 6.80 -2.14 -17.77
N LYS A 93 7.67 -1.18 -17.46
CA LYS A 93 9.09 -1.43 -17.29
C LYS A 93 9.40 -1.80 -15.84
N SER A 94 9.87 -3.03 -15.63
CA SER A 94 10.48 -3.46 -14.37
C SER A 94 11.93 -2.97 -14.29
N PRO A 95 12.42 -2.52 -13.13
CA PRO A 95 13.83 -2.13 -12.97
C PRO A 95 14.81 -3.28 -13.21
N THR A 96 14.37 -4.53 -13.03
CA THR A 96 15.25 -5.71 -13.05
C THR A 96 14.96 -6.69 -14.18
N ARG A 97 13.77 -6.63 -14.80
CA ARG A 97 13.35 -7.62 -15.80
C ARG A 97 12.99 -7.04 -17.17
N GLY A 98 12.96 -5.73 -17.33
CA GLY A 98 12.57 -5.07 -18.57
C GLY A 98 11.07 -4.90 -18.72
N GLN A 99 10.58 -4.85 -19.96
CA GLN A 99 9.14 -4.68 -20.27
C GLN A 99 8.37 -5.97 -19.96
N GLU A 100 7.27 -5.84 -19.24
CA GLU A 100 6.42 -6.97 -18.86
C GLU A 100 4.97 -6.53 -18.61
N VAL A 101 4.06 -7.50 -18.62
CA VAL A 101 2.68 -7.33 -18.16
C VAL A 101 2.59 -7.86 -16.75
N ALA A 102 2.24 -7.02 -15.79
CA ALA A 102 2.26 -7.36 -14.36
C ALA A 102 1.42 -8.62 -14.04
N LEU A 103 0.22 -8.73 -14.62
CA LEU A 103 -0.65 -9.90 -14.40
C LEU A 103 0.00 -11.20 -14.89
N ASP A 104 0.75 -11.16 -15.98
CA ASP A 104 1.46 -12.36 -16.50
C ASP A 104 2.59 -12.78 -15.57
N VAL A 105 3.33 -11.84 -15.04
CA VAL A 105 4.41 -12.10 -14.07
C VAL A 105 3.83 -12.74 -12.80
N LEU A 106 2.75 -12.20 -12.29
CA LEU A 106 2.07 -12.72 -11.09
C LEU A 106 1.45 -14.09 -11.35
N ALA A 107 0.85 -14.30 -12.52
CA ALA A 107 0.30 -15.59 -12.91
C ALA A 107 1.38 -16.69 -12.94
N ALA A 108 2.55 -16.38 -13.46
CA ALA A 108 3.67 -17.32 -13.50
C ALA A 108 4.24 -17.61 -12.10
N ALA A 109 4.32 -16.60 -11.25
CA ALA A 109 4.93 -16.71 -9.93
C ALA A 109 4.00 -17.37 -8.89
N GLN A 110 2.69 -17.17 -9.00
CA GLN A 110 1.70 -17.67 -8.04
C GLN A 110 2.08 -17.42 -6.59
N PRO A 111 2.29 -16.14 -6.17
CA PRO A 111 2.65 -15.83 -4.80
C PRO A 111 1.52 -16.24 -3.84
N LYS A 112 1.89 -16.58 -2.61
CA LYS A 112 0.92 -16.88 -1.55
C LYS A 112 0.38 -15.63 -0.88
N LYS A 113 1.10 -14.52 -1.00
CA LYS A 113 0.75 -13.21 -0.45
C LYS A 113 1.04 -12.15 -1.50
N LEU A 114 0.15 -11.20 -1.64
CA LEU A 114 0.34 -10.06 -2.55
C LEU A 114 0.08 -8.77 -1.78
N TYR A 115 1.10 -7.91 -1.71
CA TYR A 115 0.99 -6.57 -1.13
C TYR A 115 0.85 -5.55 -2.24
N ILE A 116 -0.23 -4.76 -2.23
CA ILE A 116 -0.50 -3.76 -3.26
C ILE A 116 -0.37 -2.36 -2.67
N LEU A 117 0.37 -1.50 -3.35
CA LEU A 117 0.45 -0.07 -3.04
C LEU A 117 0.38 0.75 -4.32
N LEU A 118 -0.77 1.32 -4.60
CA LEU A 118 -1.05 2.15 -5.77
C LEU A 118 -1.94 3.34 -5.38
N GLY A 119 -1.81 4.44 -6.08
CA GLY A 119 -2.68 5.61 -5.91
C GLY A 119 -1.96 6.95 -6.02
N THR A 120 -0.71 7.03 -5.62
CA THR A 120 0.04 8.28 -5.59
C THR A 120 0.16 8.96 -6.97
N ASN A 121 0.26 8.19 -8.04
CA ASN A 121 0.36 8.72 -9.40
C ASN A 121 -1.00 9.06 -10.03
N THR A 122 -2.07 8.41 -9.58
CA THR A 122 -3.41 8.60 -10.15
C THR A 122 -4.17 9.74 -9.48
N LEU A 123 -3.98 9.90 -8.16
CA LEU A 123 -4.76 10.81 -7.32
C LEU A 123 -4.14 12.22 -7.22
N THR A 124 -3.40 12.67 -8.20
CA THR A 124 -2.69 13.95 -8.16
C THR A 124 -3.62 15.16 -8.27
N THR A 125 -4.82 14.99 -8.84
CA THR A 125 -5.82 16.03 -9.02
C THR A 125 -7.09 15.72 -8.25
N LEU A 126 -7.84 16.76 -7.86
CA LEU A 126 -9.16 16.59 -7.28
C LEU A 126 -10.12 15.95 -8.29
N GLY A 127 -11.04 15.10 -7.82
CA GLY A 127 -12.02 14.42 -8.64
C GLY A 127 -11.54 13.12 -9.31
N ALA A 128 -10.31 12.70 -9.10
CA ALA A 128 -9.77 11.47 -9.68
C ALA A 128 -10.19 10.18 -8.96
N SER A 129 -10.78 10.29 -7.76
CA SER A 129 -10.99 9.14 -6.86
C SER A 129 -12.00 8.11 -7.38
N ASP A 130 -13.08 8.52 -8.03
CA ASP A 130 -14.11 7.59 -8.50
C ASP A 130 -13.56 6.64 -9.56
N ARG A 131 -12.84 7.19 -10.54
CA ARG A 131 -12.19 6.38 -11.57
C ARG A 131 -11.10 5.47 -10.99
N PHE A 132 -10.31 6.00 -10.07
CA PHE A 132 -9.28 5.23 -9.38
C PHE A 132 -9.87 4.01 -8.65
N LEU A 133 -10.92 4.22 -7.86
CA LEU A 133 -11.56 3.15 -7.10
C LEU A 133 -12.25 2.12 -8.02
N ALA A 134 -12.85 2.57 -9.12
CA ALA A 134 -13.44 1.66 -10.10
C ALA A 134 -12.38 0.73 -10.72
N TYR A 135 -11.25 1.27 -11.16
CA TYR A 135 -10.14 0.46 -11.69
C TYR A 135 -9.50 -0.40 -10.62
N TYR A 136 -9.38 0.10 -9.40
CA TYR A 136 -8.83 -0.69 -8.28
C TYR A 136 -9.69 -1.93 -8.02
N GLY A 137 -11.00 -1.77 -8.01
CA GLY A 137 -11.93 -2.90 -7.86
C GLY A 137 -11.81 -3.92 -8.99
N GLN A 138 -11.72 -3.48 -10.23
CA GLN A 138 -11.48 -4.35 -11.38
C GLN A 138 -10.14 -5.09 -11.25
N MET A 139 -9.10 -4.38 -10.83
CA MET A 139 -7.78 -4.97 -10.61
C MET A 139 -7.84 -6.07 -9.54
N LEU A 140 -8.54 -5.85 -8.44
CA LEU A 140 -8.69 -6.87 -7.40
C LEU A 140 -9.42 -8.12 -7.92
N ASP A 141 -10.43 -7.95 -8.76
CA ASP A 141 -11.13 -9.07 -9.40
C ASP A 141 -10.19 -9.87 -10.32
N GLU A 142 -9.42 -9.16 -11.16
CA GLU A 142 -8.43 -9.79 -12.06
C GLU A 142 -7.34 -10.53 -11.28
N LEU A 143 -6.84 -9.93 -10.21
CA LEU A 143 -5.84 -10.54 -9.36
C LEU A 143 -6.39 -11.79 -8.66
N ARG A 144 -7.62 -11.75 -8.20
CA ARG A 144 -8.26 -12.91 -7.58
C ARG A 144 -8.44 -14.06 -8.57
N GLN A 145 -8.84 -13.78 -9.80
CA GLN A 145 -8.89 -14.78 -10.87
C GLN A 145 -7.52 -15.37 -11.18
N THR A 146 -6.50 -14.53 -11.20
CA THR A 146 -5.13 -14.91 -11.55
C THR A 146 -4.47 -15.75 -10.44
N LEU A 147 -4.67 -15.38 -9.17
CA LEU A 147 -3.93 -15.93 -8.03
C LEU A 147 -4.74 -16.94 -7.21
N GLY A 148 -6.06 -17.02 -7.41
CA GLY A 148 -6.92 -17.93 -6.67
C GLY A 148 -7.35 -17.42 -5.30
N GLU A 149 -8.22 -18.17 -4.65
CA GLU A 149 -8.84 -17.79 -3.37
C GLU A 149 -7.88 -17.93 -2.18
N ASP A 150 -6.84 -18.74 -2.31
CA ASP A 150 -5.91 -18.99 -1.21
C ASP A 150 -4.82 -17.93 -1.08
N CYS A 151 -4.64 -17.07 -2.09
CA CYS A 151 -3.69 -15.96 -2.00
C CYS A 151 -4.23 -14.89 -1.05
N ILE A 152 -3.43 -14.48 -0.08
CA ILE A 152 -3.77 -13.36 0.80
C ILE A 152 -3.40 -12.07 0.06
N ILE A 153 -4.40 -11.24 -0.25
CA ILE A 153 -4.18 -9.95 -0.89
C ILE A 153 -4.27 -8.86 0.17
N TYR A 154 -3.17 -8.14 0.34
CA TYR A 154 -3.06 -7.00 1.24
C TYR A 154 -3.17 -5.71 0.43
N VAL A 155 -4.20 -4.93 0.69
CA VAL A 155 -4.40 -3.60 0.12
C VAL A 155 -3.86 -2.58 1.12
N GLN A 156 -2.81 -1.86 0.74
CA GLN A 156 -2.21 -0.85 1.59
C GLN A 156 -2.84 0.52 1.31
N SER A 157 -3.07 1.31 2.36
CA SER A 157 -3.56 2.68 2.23
C SER A 157 -2.60 3.53 1.39
N ILE A 158 -3.14 4.50 0.65
CA ILE A 158 -2.32 5.46 -0.08
C ILE A 158 -1.57 6.30 0.96
N PRO A 159 -0.23 6.38 0.91
CA PRO A 159 0.56 7.06 1.93
C PRO A 159 0.30 8.57 1.98
N PRO A 160 0.44 9.18 3.15
CA PRO A 160 0.42 10.64 3.25
C PRO A 160 1.63 11.26 2.54
N VAL A 161 1.52 12.54 2.20
CA VAL A 161 2.62 13.31 1.62
C VAL A 161 2.94 14.52 2.50
N ARG A 162 4.07 15.18 2.22
CA ARG A 162 4.40 16.44 2.89
C ARG A 162 3.50 17.57 2.38
N PRO A 163 3.19 18.59 3.20
CA PRO A 163 2.30 19.70 2.80
C PRO A 163 2.68 20.38 1.48
N ALA A 164 3.95 20.63 1.26
CA ALA A 164 4.43 21.26 0.02
C ALA A 164 4.17 20.40 -1.23
N ALA A 165 4.16 19.10 -1.10
CA ALA A 165 3.79 18.20 -2.20
C ALA A 165 2.28 18.24 -2.47
N ALA A 166 1.46 18.31 -1.41
CA ALA A 166 0.01 18.42 -1.53
C ALA A 166 -0.42 19.74 -2.22
N GLU A 167 0.30 20.84 -2.01
CA GLU A 167 0.04 22.10 -2.71
C GLU A 167 0.16 21.94 -4.24
N LYS A 168 1.12 21.15 -4.69
CA LYS A 168 1.35 20.89 -6.12
C LYS A 168 0.43 19.80 -6.68
N LYS A 169 -0.03 18.90 -5.80
CA LYS A 169 -0.85 17.75 -6.15
C LYS A 169 -2.04 17.67 -5.18
N PRO A 170 -3.06 18.51 -5.38
CA PRO A 170 -4.13 18.69 -4.38
C PRO A 170 -4.95 17.42 -4.11
N GLY A 171 -4.96 16.46 -5.03
CA GLY A 171 -5.59 15.15 -4.80
C GLY A 171 -4.89 14.31 -3.74
N LEU A 172 -3.65 14.66 -3.38
CA LEU A 172 -2.87 13.99 -2.33
C LEU A 172 -2.94 14.72 -0.98
N ALA A 173 -3.76 15.75 -0.86
CA ALA A 173 -3.96 16.43 0.42
C ALA A 173 -4.51 15.46 1.47
N SER A 174 -4.10 15.67 2.72
CA SER A 174 -4.39 14.77 3.84
C SER A 174 -5.89 14.45 3.99
N ASP A 175 -6.74 15.45 3.95
CA ASP A 175 -8.19 15.28 4.05
C ASP A 175 -8.80 14.53 2.87
N VAL A 176 -8.30 14.77 1.66
CA VAL A 176 -8.72 14.05 0.45
C VAL A 176 -8.33 12.58 0.52
N LEU A 177 -7.07 12.30 0.84
CA LEU A 177 -6.58 10.92 0.95
C LEU A 177 -7.28 10.13 2.06
N ARG A 178 -7.64 10.76 3.17
CA ARG A 178 -8.40 10.09 4.22
C ARG A 178 -9.73 9.56 3.71
N GLY A 179 -10.46 10.38 2.96
CA GLY A 179 -11.73 9.94 2.35
C GLY A 179 -11.56 8.81 1.35
N VAL A 180 -10.55 8.89 0.50
CA VAL A 180 -10.24 7.85 -0.49
C VAL A 180 -9.81 6.55 0.21
N ASN A 181 -8.97 6.63 1.23
CA ASN A 181 -8.51 5.46 1.97
C ASN A 181 -9.64 4.75 2.71
N GLU A 182 -10.63 5.48 3.23
CA GLU A 182 -11.82 4.86 3.81
C GLU A 182 -12.61 4.05 2.77
N GLN A 183 -12.80 4.61 1.58
CA GLN A 183 -13.47 3.91 0.49
C GLN A 183 -12.64 2.72 0.00
N LEU A 184 -11.32 2.86 -0.04
CA LEU A 184 -10.41 1.78 -0.41
C LEU A 184 -10.47 0.62 0.60
N ALA A 185 -10.56 0.92 1.90
CA ALA A 185 -10.72 -0.09 2.93
C ALA A 185 -12.03 -0.87 2.75
N GLN A 186 -13.13 -0.19 2.48
CA GLN A 186 -14.41 -0.83 2.20
C GLN A 186 -14.37 -1.69 0.94
N LEU A 187 -13.73 -1.19 -0.10
CA LEU A 187 -13.52 -1.93 -1.35
C LEU A 187 -12.71 -3.21 -1.10
N ALA A 188 -11.60 -3.11 -0.38
CA ALA A 188 -10.77 -4.25 -0.03
C ALA A 188 -11.58 -5.33 0.70
N ALA A 189 -12.35 -4.94 1.71
CA ALA A 189 -13.21 -5.85 2.45
C ALA A 189 -14.26 -6.53 1.54
N SER A 190 -14.91 -5.78 0.67
CA SER A 190 -15.91 -6.31 -0.27
C SER A 190 -15.34 -7.35 -1.23
N LYS A 191 -14.03 -7.31 -1.50
CA LYS A 191 -13.31 -8.24 -2.36
C LYS A 191 -12.57 -9.35 -1.59
N GLY A 192 -12.80 -9.46 -0.29
CA GLY A 192 -12.13 -10.46 0.55
C GLY A 192 -10.63 -10.24 0.74
N CYS A 193 -10.19 -8.99 0.65
CA CYS A 193 -8.80 -8.59 0.86
C CYS A 193 -8.57 -8.03 2.25
N VAL A 194 -7.33 -8.08 2.73
CA VAL A 194 -6.91 -7.44 3.97
C VAL A 194 -6.53 -5.99 3.68
N TYR A 195 -6.94 -5.07 4.54
CA TYR A 195 -6.54 -3.66 4.44
C TYR A 195 -5.49 -3.33 5.49
N LEU A 196 -4.40 -2.69 5.07
CA LEU A 196 -3.31 -2.24 5.95
C LEU A 196 -3.24 -0.71 5.95
N ASP A 197 -3.44 -0.11 7.10
CA ASP A 197 -3.40 1.34 7.24
C ASP A 197 -1.97 1.83 7.51
N LEU A 198 -1.23 2.12 6.45
CA LEU A 198 0.15 2.60 6.53
C LEU A 198 0.28 3.94 7.26
N TRP A 199 -0.80 4.71 7.38
CA TRP A 199 -0.75 5.99 8.09
C TRP A 199 -0.37 5.82 9.55
N GLU A 200 -0.65 4.66 10.14
CA GLU A 200 -0.21 4.36 11.51
C GLU A 200 1.31 4.42 11.68
N ALA A 201 2.05 4.09 10.62
CA ALA A 201 3.51 4.11 10.65
C ALA A 201 4.10 5.38 10.03
N LEU A 202 3.40 6.00 9.08
CA LEU A 202 3.97 7.01 8.20
C LEU A 202 3.46 8.42 8.46
N ALA A 203 2.25 8.59 9.02
CA ALA A 203 1.65 9.89 9.26
C ALA A 203 2.10 10.51 10.58
N ASP A 204 2.32 11.82 10.57
CA ASP A 204 2.50 12.61 11.80
C ASP A 204 1.14 12.97 12.44
N GLY A 205 1.16 13.75 13.52
CA GLY A 205 -0.05 14.15 14.23
C GLY A 205 -1.02 15.03 13.44
N GLU A 206 -0.58 15.59 12.34
CA GLU A 206 -1.40 16.44 11.45
C GLU A 206 -1.88 15.69 10.21
N GLY A 207 -1.54 14.42 10.07
CA GLY A 207 -1.90 13.60 8.90
C GLY A 207 -1.01 13.84 7.69
N ASN A 208 0.18 14.34 7.88
CA ASN A 208 1.20 14.49 6.86
C ASN A 208 2.23 13.37 6.96
N LEU A 209 2.93 13.11 5.87
CA LEU A 209 4.09 12.21 5.92
C LEU A 209 5.11 12.75 6.93
N LYS A 210 5.58 11.90 7.83
CA LYS A 210 6.60 12.29 8.82
C LYS A 210 7.83 12.83 8.10
N GLU A 211 8.30 14.00 8.50
CA GLU A 211 9.43 14.67 7.86
C GLU A 211 10.69 13.81 7.87
N MET A 212 10.97 13.14 8.98
CA MET A 212 12.16 12.30 9.16
C MET A 212 12.22 11.07 8.24
N ILE A 213 11.09 10.68 7.64
CA ILE A 213 11.03 9.53 6.73
C ILE A 213 10.68 9.91 5.30
N ALA A 214 10.52 11.21 5.02
CA ALA A 214 10.22 11.72 3.70
C ALA A 214 11.50 11.96 2.89
N ALA A 215 11.43 11.65 1.61
CA ALA A 215 12.42 12.11 0.63
C ALA A 215 12.22 13.61 0.35
N PRO A 216 13.19 14.29 -0.28
CA PRO A 216 13.10 15.75 -0.52
C PRO A 216 11.88 16.20 -1.32
N ASP A 217 11.32 15.36 -2.18
CA ASP A 217 10.12 15.68 -2.96
C ASP A 217 8.82 15.66 -2.13
N GLY A 218 8.88 15.17 -0.90
CA GLY A 218 7.74 15.11 0.00
C GLY A 218 6.70 14.03 -0.33
N VAL A 219 6.94 13.22 -1.35
CA VAL A 219 6.05 12.13 -1.79
C VAL A 219 6.70 10.77 -1.52
N HIS A 220 7.96 10.60 -1.94
CA HIS A 220 8.69 9.35 -1.76
C HIS A 220 9.24 9.21 -0.35
N LEU A 221 9.54 7.97 0.03
CA LEU A 221 10.14 7.65 1.32
C LEU A 221 11.67 7.72 1.22
N SER A 222 12.32 8.14 2.31
CA SER A 222 13.78 8.07 2.41
C SER A 222 14.24 6.60 2.46
N ALA A 223 15.41 6.33 1.88
CA ALA A 223 15.92 4.97 1.70
C ALA A 223 16.07 4.19 3.01
N GLY A 224 16.66 4.79 4.04
CA GLY A 224 16.89 4.14 5.33
C GLY A 224 15.67 4.21 6.24
N ASN A 225 15.31 5.41 6.66
CA ASN A 225 14.26 5.61 7.67
C ASN A 225 12.86 5.32 7.11
N GLY A 226 12.57 5.77 5.90
CA GLY A 226 11.24 5.62 5.30
C GLY A 226 10.90 4.17 4.98
N TYR A 227 11.78 3.47 4.25
CA TYR A 227 11.57 2.05 3.97
C TYR A 227 11.67 1.20 5.24
N GLY A 228 12.53 1.58 6.17
CA GLY A 228 12.59 0.94 7.49
C GLY A 228 11.26 1.02 8.24
N ALA A 229 10.62 2.18 8.27
CA ALA A 229 9.31 2.35 8.88
C ALA A 229 8.23 1.51 8.19
N TRP A 230 8.24 1.47 6.87
CA TRP A 230 7.29 0.69 6.08
C TRP A 230 7.46 -0.82 6.33
N VAL A 231 8.66 -1.35 6.13
CA VAL A 231 8.92 -2.78 6.34
C VAL A 231 8.66 -3.20 7.78
N THR A 232 9.02 -2.35 8.74
CA THR A 232 8.72 -2.62 10.15
C THR A 232 7.22 -2.68 10.42
N TYR A 233 6.41 -1.94 9.69
CA TYR A 233 4.95 -2.00 9.81
C TYR A 233 4.37 -3.28 9.21
N LEU A 234 4.90 -3.74 8.08
CA LEU A 234 4.44 -4.95 7.41
C LEU A 234 4.83 -6.23 8.15
#